data_6deca0db528969567c6b314355144813
#
_entry.id   6deca0db528969567c6b314355144813
#
_cell.length_a   1.000
_cell.length_b   1.000
_cell.length_c   1.000
_cell.angle_alpha   90.00
_cell.angle_beta   90.00
_cell.angle_gamma   90.00
#
_symmetry.space_group_name_H-M   'P 1'
#
loop_
_entity.id
_entity.type
_entity.pdbx_description
1 polymer ?
#
loop_
_entity_poly.entity_id
_entity_poly.type
_entity_poly.pdbx_seq_one_letter_code
_entity_poly.pdbx_strand_id
1 'polypeptide(L)'
;MQKTLNSNNIELIQNFYAAFANANAAQMVSCYDDKITFQDPAFGVLHGNDAKKMWQMLIDKSEGNLKITYGNIKATDTSGSADWVAEYLFSQTGRKIINHINAKFEFKDGKIIKHTDTFNFWKWAGQALGFKGYLLGWTNFMRKRVRGFALRELNHYKPKQ
;
A
#
# COMPACT_ATOMS: atom_id res chain seq x y z
N MET A 1 -4.37 -3.85 31.08
CA MET A 1 -4.43 -2.73 30.14
C MET A 1 -3.59 -2.97 28.88
N GLN A 2 -2.34 -3.33 28.99
CA GLN A 2 -1.43 -3.61 27.86
C GLN A 2 -1.92 -4.70 26.90
N LYS A 3 -2.46 -5.81 27.41
CA LYS A 3 -2.98 -6.91 26.58
C LYS A 3 -4.20 -6.52 25.73
N THR A 4 -4.98 -5.54 26.18
CA THR A 4 -6.18 -5.05 25.48
C THR A 4 -5.81 -4.11 24.31
N LEU A 5 -4.79 -3.25 24.47
CA LEU A 5 -4.31 -2.34 23.42
C LEU A 5 -3.65 -3.10 22.28
N ASN A 6 -2.82 -4.11 22.58
CA ASN A 6 -2.21 -4.97 21.57
C ASN A 6 -3.28 -5.72 20.72
N SER A 7 -4.33 -6.21 21.38
CA SER A 7 -5.46 -6.85 20.69
C SER A 7 -6.18 -5.89 19.75
N ASN A 8 -6.42 -4.65 20.20
CA ASN A 8 -7.08 -3.62 19.41
C ASN A 8 -6.25 -3.21 18.17
N ASN A 9 -4.92 -3.12 18.32
CA ASN A 9 -4.03 -2.76 17.20
C ASN A 9 -3.90 -3.92 16.19
N ILE A 10 -3.93 -5.18 16.64
CA ILE A 10 -4.01 -6.35 15.74
C ILE A 10 -5.32 -6.28 14.94
N GLU A 11 -6.44 -6.04 15.61
CA GLU A 11 -7.75 -5.91 14.97
C GLU A 11 -7.79 -4.73 13.99
N LEU A 12 -7.16 -3.60 14.31
CA LEU A 12 -7.06 -2.44 13.42
C LEU A 12 -6.33 -2.78 12.12
N ILE A 13 -5.21 -3.53 12.19
CA ILE A 13 -4.50 -4.01 11.00
C ILE A 13 -5.37 -5.00 10.21
N GLN A 14 -6.04 -5.93 10.89
CA GLN A 14 -6.94 -6.89 10.25
C GLN A 14 -8.07 -6.18 9.51
N ASN A 15 -8.70 -5.20 10.13
CA ASN A 15 -9.77 -4.39 9.53
C ASN A 15 -9.29 -3.62 8.30
N PHE A 16 -8.08 -3.05 8.35
CA PHE A 16 -7.47 -2.37 7.22
C PHE A 16 -7.32 -3.30 6.01
N TYR A 17 -6.71 -4.48 6.19
CA TYR A 17 -6.50 -5.43 5.08
C TYR A 17 -7.78 -6.16 4.66
N ALA A 18 -8.70 -6.45 5.57
CA ALA A 18 -10.01 -6.99 5.20
C ALA A 18 -10.79 -6.01 4.31
N ALA A 19 -10.76 -4.71 4.65
CA ALA A 19 -11.33 -3.66 3.80
C ALA A 19 -10.66 -3.60 2.43
N PHE A 20 -9.33 -3.71 2.38
CA PHE A 20 -8.57 -3.72 1.13
C PHE A 20 -8.93 -4.94 0.27
N ALA A 21 -8.99 -6.13 0.84
CA ALA A 21 -9.39 -7.35 0.14
C ALA A 21 -10.83 -7.28 -0.42
N ASN A 22 -11.69 -6.47 0.20
CA ASN A 22 -13.06 -6.21 -0.24
C ASN A 22 -13.21 -4.93 -1.10
N ALA A 23 -12.09 -4.35 -1.55
CA ALA A 23 -12.06 -3.11 -2.34
C ALA A 23 -12.82 -1.93 -1.69
N ASN A 24 -12.81 -1.85 -0.36
CA ASN A 24 -13.48 -0.81 0.41
C ASN A 24 -12.48 0.24 0.90
N ALA A 25 -12.15 1.20 0.03
CA ALA A 25 -11.20 2.27 0.37
C ALA A 25 -11.69 3.15 1.53
N ALA A 26 -12.98 3.42 1.64
CA ALA A 26 -13.53 4.21 2.73
C ALA A 26 -13.26 3.58 4.11
N GLN A 27 -13.44 2.27 4.23
CA GLN A 27 -13.13 1.56 5.46
C GLN A 27 -11.62 1.47 5.72
N MET A 28 -10.78 1.30 4.68
CA MET A 28 -9.32 1.38 4.84
C MET A 28 -8.89 2.71 5.44
N VAL A 29 -9.32 3.82 4.85
CA VAL A 29 -8.91 5.16 5.31
C VAL A 29 -9.48 5.53 6.67
N SER A 30 -10.58 4.90 7.10
CA SER A 30 -11.11 5.07 8.46
C SER A 30 -10.16 4.54 9.55
N CYS A 31 -9.26 3.60 9.20
CA CYS A 31 -8.21 3.11 10.10
C CYS A 31 -7.06 4.11 10.28
N TYR A 32 -6.92 5.07 9.38
CA TYR A 32 -5.84 6.07 9.38
C TYR A 32 -6.20 7.31 10.20
N ASP A 33 -5.18 7.89 10.81
CA ASP A 33 -5.23 9.26 11.32
C ASP A 33 -5.28 10.26 10.15
N ASP A 34 -5.80 11.46 10.41
CA ASP A 34 -5.87 12.51 9.38
C ASP A 34 -4.51 12.99 8.91
N LYS A 35 -3.49 12.89 9.78
CA LYS A 35 -2.10 13.25 9.50
C LYS A 35 -1.22 12.05 9.18
N ILE A 36 -1.82 10.96 8.71
CA ILE A 36 -1.09 9.74 8.32
C ILE A 36 0.14 10.06 7.47
N THR A 37 1.23 9.37 7.73
CA THR A 37 2.38 9.29 6.84
C THR A 37 2.47 7.89 6.26
N PHE A 38 2.32 7.78 4.95
CA PHE A 38 2.51 6.54 4.20
C PHE A 38 3.81 6.60 3.41
N GLN A 39 4.51 5.48 3.30
CA GLN A 39 5.72 5.38 2.49
C GLN A 39 5.82 4.02 1.82
N ASP A 40 6.18 4.00 0.54
CA ASP A 40 6.55 2.79 -0.19
C ASP A 40 7.64 3.06 -1.25
N PRO A 41 8.20 2.01 -1.90
CA PRO A 41 9.22 2.18 -2.94
C PRO A 41 8.70 2.86 -4.23
N ALA A 42 7.40 2.77 -4.54
CA ALA A 42 6.83 3.30 -5.78
C ALA A 42 6.42 4.77 -5.66
N PHE A 43 5.63 5.14 -4.65
CA PHE A 43 5.16 6.52 -4.44
C PHE A 43 6.14 7.39 -3.65
N GLY A 44 7.02 6.77 -2.84
CA GLY A 44 7.79 7.49 -1.85
C GLY A 44 6.95 7.84 -0.63
N VAL A 45 7.09 9.04 -0.10
CA VAL A 45 6.36 9.49 1.10
C VAL A 45 5.13 10.27 0.68
N LEU A 46 3.97 9.89 1.23
CA LEU A 46 2.68 10.58 1.09
C LEU A 46 2.14 10.96 2.46
N HIS A 47 1.45 12.07 2.57
CA HIS A 47 0.88 12.57 3.81
C HIS A 47 -0.63 12.78 3.72
N GLY A 48 -1.33 12.52 4.82
CA GLY A 48 -2.73 12.87 5.02
C GLY A 48 -3.63 12.43 3.85
N ASN A 49 -4.27 13.38 3.20
CA ASN A 49 -5.23 13.10 2.14
C ASN A 49 -4.62 12.44 0.90
N ASP A 50 -3.36 12.71 0.57
CA ASP A 50 -2.70 12.05 -0.58
C ASP A 50 -2.50 10.56 -0.34
N ALA A 51 -2.15 10.14 0.89
CA ALA A 51 -2.08 8.73 1.27
C ALA A 51 -3.46 8.05 1.17
N LYS A 52 -4.51 8.70 1.65
CA LYS A 52 -5.89 8.21 1.56
C LYS A 52 -6.36 8.08 0.09
N LYS A 53 -6.10 9.10 -0.70
CA LYS A 53 -6.43 9.17 -2.13
C LYS A 53 -5.70 8.09 -2.94
N MET A 54 -4.47 7.77 -2.59
CA MET A 54 -3.69 6.71 -3.24
C MET A 54 -4.39 5.35 -3.15
N TRP A 55 -4.88 4.96 -1.97
CA TRP A 55 -5.60 3.68 -1.82
C TRP A 55 -6.87 3.62 -2.67
N GLN A 56 -7.66 4.70 -2.67
CA GLN A 56 -8.84 4.78 -3.54
C GLN A 56 -8.47 4.64 -5.01
N MET A 57 -7.43 5.35 -5.45
CA MET A 57 -6.96 5.27 -6.84
C MET A 57 -6.52 3.86 -7.22
N LEU A 58 -5.77 3.16 -6.35
CA LEU A 58 -5.30 1.80 -6.63
C LEU A 58 -6.48 0.82 -6.77
N ILE A 59 -7.47 0.94 -5.90
CA ILE A 59 -8.69 0.12 -5.97
C ILE A 59 -9.46 0.41 -7.26
N ASP A 60 -9.73 1.67 -7.57
CA ASP A 60 -10.50 2.06 -8.76
C ASP A 60 -9.82 1.65 -10.07
N LYS A 61 -8.48 1.78 -10.12
CA LYS A 61 -7.69 1.39 -11.30
C LYS A 61 -7.54 -0.11 -11.48
N SER A 62 -7.74 -0.89 -10.44
CA SER A 62 -7.69 -2.35 -10.52
C SER A 62 -8.88 -2.95 -11.27
N GLU A 63 -9.99 -2.20 -11.40
CA GLU A 63 -11.21 -2.63 -12.09
C GLU A 63 -11.68 -4.02 -11.64
N GLY A 64 -11.54 -4.33 -10.34
CA GLY A 64 -11.89 -5.62 -9.76
C GLY A 64 -10.84 -6.73 -9.93
N ASN A 65 -9.70 -6.46 -10.58
CA ASN A 65 -8.62 -7.44 -10.79
C ASN A 65 -7.56 -7.42 -9.68
N LEU A 66 -7.89 -6.90 -8.50
CA LEU A 66 -7.00 -6.84 -7.35
C LEU A 66 -7.38 -7.94 -6.35
N LYS A 67 -6.44 -8.83 -6.09
CA LYS A 67 -6.56 -9.82 -5.02
C LYS A 67 -5.53 -9.54 -3.94
N ILE A 68 -6.00 -9.41 -2.71
CA ILE A 68 -5.17 -9.15 -1.53
C ILE A 68 -5.25 -10.34 -0.59
N THR A 69 -4.08 -10.85 -0.18
CA THR A 69 -3.95 -11.79 0.92
C THR A 69 -2.99 -11.22 1.96
N TYR A 70 -3.20 -11.52 3.24
CA TYR A 70 -2.40 -10.95 4.32
C TYR A 70 -2.30 -11.91 5.50
N GLY A 71 -1.27 -11.73 6.32
CA GLY A 71 -1.00 -12.56 7.49
C GLY A 71 0.18 -12.05 8.32
N ASN A 72 0.67 -12.89 9.23
CA ASN A 72 1.79 -12.59 10.13
C ASN A 72 1.64 -11.27 10.88
N ILE A 73 0.40 -10.95 11.28
CA ILE A 73 0.09 -9.70 11.96
C ILE A 73 0.63 -9.76 13.39
N LYS A 74 1.41 -8.73 13.74
CA LYS A 74 1.94 -8.52 15.08
C LYS A 74 1.72 -7.06 15.46
N ALA A 75 1.41 -6.82 16.73
CA ALA A 75 1.29 -5.46 17.23
C ALA A 75 1.72 -5.36 18.69
N THR A 76 2.18 -4.18 19.04
CA THR A 76 2.38 -3.66 20.41
C THR A 76 1.41 -2.49 20.63
N ASP A 77 1.55 -1.79 21.73
CA ASP A 77 0.72 -0.59 22.01
C ASP A 77 0.96 0.54 21.00
N THR A 78 2.16 0.63 20.43
CA THR A 78 2.58 1.76 19.59
C THR A 78 3.05 1.37 18.19
N SER A 79 3.31 0.08 17.92
CA SER A 79 3.85 -0.38 16.65
C SER A 79 3.24 -1.70 16.21
N GLY A 80 3.32 -1.99 14.91
CA GLY A 80 2.86 -3.25 14.36
C GLY A 80 3.51 -3.60 13.04
N SER A 81 3.25 -4.83 12.59
CA SER A 81 3.69 -5.32 11.29
C SER A 81 2.71 -6.34 10.71
N ALA A 82 2.73 -6.47 9.41
CA ALA A 82 2.01 -7.51 8.68
C ALA A 82 2.76 -7.84 7.38
N ASP A 83 2.54 -9.05 6.88
CA ASP A 83 2.91 -9.41 5.52
C ASP A 83 1.65 -9.44 4.66
N TRP A 84 1.75 -8.96 3.42
CA TRP A 84 0.64 -9.01 2.49
C TRP A 84 1.11 -9.21 1.04
N VAL A 85 0.24 -9.74 0.22
CA VAL A 85 0.50 -10.01 -1.20
C VAL A 85 -0.59 -9.35 -2.02
N ALA A 86 -0.17 -8.59 -3.04
CA ALA A 86 -1.04 -8.03 -4.06
C ALA A 86 -0.87 -8.79 -5.37
N GLU A 87 -1.96 -9.34 -5.89
CA GLU A 87 -2.03 -9.87 -7.26
C GLU A 87 -2.94 -8.97 -8.09
N TYR A 88 -2.44 -8.44 -9.19
CA TYR A 88 -3.19 -7.54 -10.07
C TYR A 88 -2.59 -7.47 -11.48
N LEU A 89 -3.34 -6.88 -12.40
CA LEU A 89 -2.84 -6.53 -13.73
C LEU A 89 -2.32 -5.09 -13.71
N PHE A 90 -1.08 -4.90 -14.15
CA PHE A 90 -0.50 -3.56 -14.25
C PHE A 90 -1.11 -2.83 -15.44
N SER A 91 -1.85 -1.76 -15.19
CA SER A 91 -2.69 -1.08 -16.19
C SER A 91 -1.91 -0.57 -17.42
N GLN A 92 -0.64 -0.22 -17.26
CA GLN A 92 0.19 0.31 -18.34
C GLN A 92 0.64 -0.75 -19.35
N THR A 93 0.76 -2.01 -18.93
CA THR A 93 1.32 -3.08 -19.75
C THR A 93 0.42 -4.31 -19.85
N GLY A 94 -0.64 -4.39 -19.05
CA GLY A 94 -1.49 -5.57 -18.91
C GLY A 94 -0.80 -6.79 -18.29
N ARG A 95 0.43 -6.64 -17.76
CA ARG A 95 1.20 -7.74 -17.18
C ARG A 95 0.71 -8.06 -15.77
N LYS A 96 0.66 -9.35 -15.46
CA LYS A 96 0.33 -9.83 -14.10
C LYS A 96 1.48 -9.53 -13.15
N ILE A 97 1.13 -8.93 -12.00
CA ILE A 97 2.05 -8.71 -10.88
C ILE A 97 1.61 -9.56 -9.69
N ILE A 98 2.58 -10.17 -9.04
CA ILE A 98 2.46 -10.77 -7.71
C ILE A 98 3.53 -10.12 -6.86
N ASN A 99 3.12 -9.18 -6.02
CA ASN A 99 4.01 -8.42 -5.16
C ASN A 99 3.87 -8.85 -3.70
N HIS A 100 5.00 -9.19 -3.08
CA HIS A 100 5.08 -9.53 -1.66
C HIS A 100 5.60 -8.33 -0.89
N ILE A 101 4.81 -7.88 0.07
CA ILE A 101 5.05 -6.64 0.79
C ILE A 101 5.12 -6.94 2.30
N ASN A 102 6.09 -6.33 2.96
CA ASN A 102 6.14 -6.24 4.42
C ASN A 102 5.72 -4.85 4.84
N ALA A 103 4.71 -4.76 5.70
CA ALA A 103 4.18 -3.52 6.24
C ALA A 103 4.62 -3.32 7.68
N LYS A 104 4.96 -2.07 8.03
CA LYS A 104 5.19 -1.61 9.39
C LYS A 104 4.25 -0.46 9.72
N PHE A 105 3.76 -0.45 10.95
CA PHE A 105 2.78 0.50 11.43
C PHE A 105 3.24 1.17 12.71
N GLU A 106 2.86 2.43 12.89
CA GLU A 106 2.87 3.12 14.17
C GLU A 106 1.44 3.57 14.50
N PHE A 107 1.05 3.45 15.78
CA PHE A 107 -0.30 3.72 16.26
C PHE A 107 -0.33 4.83 17.29
N LYS A 108 -1.41 5.60 17.26
CA LYS A 108 -1.75 6.56 18.30
C LYS A 108 -3.25 6.73 18.36
N ASP A 109 -3.80 6.77 19.58
CA ASP A 109 -5.23 7.03 19.83
C ASP A 109 -6.17 6.13 19.00
N GLY A 110 -5.81 4.84 18.84
CA GLY A 110 -6.59 3.85 18.11
C GLY A 110 -6.57 4.03 16.58
N LYS A 111 -5.61 4.78 16.04
CA LYS A 111 -5.43 5.03 14.60
C LYS A 111 -4.01 4.70 14.16
N ILE A 112 -3.87 4.39 12.86
CA ILE A 112 -2.57 4.26 12.20
C ILE A 112 -2.08 5.67 11.85
N ILE A 113 -0.95 6.08 12.43
CA ILE A 113 -0.32 7.38 12.18
C ILE A 113 0.83 7.29 11.18
N LYS A 114 1.39 6.09 11.01
CA LYS A 114 2.42 5.82 10.01
C LYS A 114 2.28 4.41 9.48
N HIS A 115 2.42 4.26 8.17
CA HIS A 115 2.40 3.01 7.44
C HIS A 115 3.55 2.99 6.44
N THR A 116 4.46 2.03 6.58
CA THR A 116 5.60 1.88 5.68
C THR A 116 5.56 0.50 5.04
N ASP A 117 5.41 0.47 3.73
CA ASP A 117 5.50 -0.75 2.93
C ASP A 117 6.90 -0.90 2.32
N THR A 118 7.42 -2.10 2.37
CA THR A 118 8.68 -2.48 1.72
C THR A 118 8.48 -3.72 0.85
N PHE A 119 9.01 -3.66 -0.36
CA PHE A 119 9.02 -4.79 -1.30
C PHE A 119 10.23 -4.72 -2.22
N ASN A 120 10.53 -5.82 -2.90
CA ASN A 120 11.61 -5.88 -3.87
C ASN A 120 11.21 -5.13 -5.16
N PHE A 121 11.60 -3.87 -5.26
CA PHE A 121 11.28 -3.00 -6.39
C PHE A 121 11.80 -3.53 -7.72
N TRP A 122 12.99 -4.15 -7.75
CA TRP A 122 13.53 -4.75 -8.97
C TRP A 122 12.66 -5.89 -9.49
N LYS A 123 12.26 -6.80 -8.60
CA LYS A 123 11.34 -7.90 -8.94
C LYS A 123 9.99 -7.34 -9.44
N TRP A 124 9.45 -6.34 -8.76
CA TRP A 124 8.24 -5.67 -9.19
C TRP A 124 8.40 -5.03 -10.58
N ALA A 125 9.47 -4.27 -10.82
CA ALA A 125 9.74 -3.62 -12.11
C ALA A 125 9.90 -4.63 -13.24
N GLY A 126 10.53 -5.77 -12.99
CA GLY A 126 10.64 -6.88 -13.96
C GLY A 126 9.28 -7.45 -14.34
N GLN A 127 8.38 -7.64 -13.39
CA GLN A 127 7.01 -8.08 -13.64
C GLN A 127 6.22 -7.01 -14.42
N ALA A 128 6.27 -5.76 -13.97
CA ALA A 128 5.47 -4.67 -14.49
C ALA A 128 5.89 -4.24 -15.91
N LEU A 129 7.20 -4.11 -16.15
CA LEU A 129 7.79 -3.52 -17.34
C LEU A 129 8.50 -4.53 -18.25
N GLY A 130 8.52 -5.80 -17.87
CA GLY A 130 9.19 -6.87 -18.60
C GLY A 130 10.71 -6.70 -18.67
N PHE A 131 11.29 -6.98 -19.82
CA PHE A 131 12.75 -6.99 -20.01
C PHE A 131 13.42 -5.65 -19.62
N LYS A 132 12.80 -4.50 -19.95
CA LYS A 132 13.31 -3.18 -19.57
C LYS A 132 13.34 -2.99 -18.04
N GLY A 133 12.31 -3.47 -17.35
CA GLY A 133 12.26 -3.46 -15.90
C GLY A 133 13.31 -4.37 -15.27
N TYR A 134 13.56 -5.52 -15.89
CA TYR A 134 14.59 -6.45 -15.44
C TYR A 134 16.01 -5.86 -15.57
N LEU A 135 16.30 -5.19 -16.71
CA LEU A 135 17.60 -4.57 -16.94
C LEU A 135 17.86 -3.33 -16.09
N LEU A 136 16.85 -2.51 -15.86
CA LEU A 136 17.01 -1.17 -15.28
C LEU A 136 16.35 -1.00 -13.90
N GLY A 137 15.56 -1.96 -13.45
CA GLY A 137 14.75 -1.85 -12.22
C GLY A 137 15.55 -1.68 -10.93
N TRP A 138 16.84 -2.07 -10.93
CA TRP A 138 17.75 -1.84 -9.80
C TRP A 138 18.30 -0.41 -9.75
N THR A 139 18.16 0.37 -10.82
CA THR A 139 18.72 1.72 -10.94
C THR A 139 17.89 2.78 -10.24
N ASN A 140 18.53 3.80 -9.68
CA ASN A 140 17.86 4.99 -9.15
C ASN A 140 17.08 5.76 -10.22
N PHE A 141 17.53 5.69 -11.48
CA PHE A 141 16.83 6.28 -12.63
C PHE A 141 15.42 5.66 -12.79
N MET A 142 15.31 4.32 -12.79
CA MET A 142 14.04 3.64 -12.94
C MET A 142 13.12 3.94 -11.75
N ARG A 143 13.64 3.94 -10.52
CA ARG A 143 12.89 4.31 -9.31
C ARG A 143 12.29 5.71 -9.39
N LYS A 144 13.10 6.69 -9.81
CA LYS A 144 12.64 8.08 -10.00
C LYS A 144 11.56 8.17 -11.10
N ARG A 145 11.73 7.44 -12.19
CA ARG A 145 10.78 7.41 -13.30
C ARG A 145 9.42 6.81 -12.89
N VAL A 146 9.43 5.68 -12.19
CA VAL A 146 8.21 5.05 -11.66
C VAL A 146 7.53 5.97 -10.67
N ARG A 147 8.27 6.55 -9.72
CA ARG A 147 7.73 7.50 -8.74
C ARG A 147 7.11 8.73 -9.42
N GLY A 148 7.79 9.32 -10.38
CA GLY A 148 7.28 10.45 -11.14
C GLY A 148 5.98 10.13 -11.88
N PHE A 149 5.87 8.93 -12.45
CA PHE A 149 4.64 8.44 -13.06
C PHE A 149 3.53 8.25 -12.01
N ALA A 150 3.80 7.53 -10.93
CA ALA A 150 2.84 7.25 -9.86
C ALA A 150 2.26 8.53 -9.24
N LEU A 151 3.12 9.53 -8.98
CA LEU A 151 2.70 10.81 -8.43
C LEU A 151 1.87 11.64 -9.44
N ARG A 152 2.21 11.62 -10.72
CA ARG A 152 1.38 12.25 -11.75
C ARG A 152 -0.01 11.64 -11.83
N GLU A 153 -0.08 10.31 -11.82
CA GLU A 153 -1.36 9.59 -11.80
C GLU A 153 -2.20 9.96 -10.58
N LEU A 154 -1.56 10.04 -9.39
CA LEU A 154 -2.24 10.42 -8.16
C LEU A 154 -2.75 11.87 -8.22
N ASN A 155 -1.96 12.80 -8.74
CA ASN A 155 -2.33 14.21 -8.85
C ASN A 155 -3.54 14.43 -9.79
N HIS A 156 -3.62 13.66 -10.89
CA HIS A 156 -4.71 13.77 -11.86
C HIS A 156 -5.92 12.89 -11.53
N TYR A 157 -5.78 11.98 -10.57
CA TYR A 157 -6.86 11.08 -10.20
C TYR A 157 -8.04 11.84 -9.59
N LYS A 158 -9.23 11.54 -10.09
CA LYS A 158 -10.51 11.96 -9.54
C LYS A 158 -11.30 10.70 -9.16
N PRO A 159 -11.80 10.59 -7.92
CA PRO A 159 -12.63 9.46 -7.52
C PRO A 159 -13.83 9.31 -8.46
N LYS A 160 -14.19 8.07 -8.77
CA LYS A 160 -15.44 7.78 -9.49
C LYS A 160 -16.61 8.20 -8.57
N GLN A 161 -17.55 8.96 -9.10
CA GLN A 161 -18.79 9.34 -8.40
C GLN A 161 -19.72 8.14 -8.31
#